data_511b1be3e27a61740f40eea61d4d8588
#
_entry.id   511b1be3e27a61740f40eea61d4d8588
#
_cell.length_a   1.000
_cell.length_b   1.000
_cell.length_c   1.000
_cell.angle_alpha   90.00
_cell.angle_beta   90.00
_cell.angle_gamma   90.00
#
_symmetry.space_group_name_H-M   'P 1'
#
loop_
_entity.id
_entity.type
_entity.pdbx_description
1 polymer ?
#
loop_
_entity_poly.entity_id
_entity_poly.type
_entity_poly.pdbx_seq_one_letter_code
_entity_poly.pdbx_strand_id
1 'polypeptide(L)'
;MPPTTDSAPAAGDGAQPTQYDVVIAGAGLHGGLIALALLEAEPALRVALIESAGRPAGNHTWCFHRADVPADAGAWVARLPLTAWPGYRVAFPGFARTVDLPYCCLTSDGLADALRDAFAGRETARLVTGCAVTTVGADAVALADGRQLRAPLVIDARGGGGRAGAGGYQKFLGLEVELDADSGLDRPVLMDACLPQGPQFRFMYVLPLGPRRLLIEDTAFARTPDLDAAACRAVIADYAAARGWEIRRVLREESGVLPMPWRRTLPRPGRPLRVGYAGGWFHPATGYSAPCALGLAALLARDWRGSAAVLEAHWRRHRRQFRLGLLLNWLAFRGFRPDLMWHAFARFYRLPLATIGRFYRLQCSCLDVARLLLGRPPRGFGSAWWGRDRRVRTCS
;
A
#
# COMPACT_ATOMS: atom_id res chain seq x y z
N MET A 1 27.75 -65.27 -14.31
CA MET A 1 26.65 -64.35 -14.67
C MET A 1 26.79 -63.14 -13.80
N PRO A 2 27.13 -61.98 -14.33
CA PRO A 2 27.12 -60.71 -13.58
C PRO A 2 25.69 -60.13 -13.56
N PRO A 3 25.31 -59.31 -12.55
CA PRO A 3 24.00 -58.76 -12.40
C PRO A 3 23.77 -57.59 -13.37
N THR A 4 22.59 -57.55 -13.91
CA THR A 4 22.04 -56.50 -14.79
C THR A 4 21.96 -55.16 -14.07
N THR A 5 22.59 -54.14 -14.65
CA THR A 5 22.48 -52.74 -14.24
C THR A 5 21.10 -52.23 -14.57
N ASP A 6 20.36 -51.86 -13.52
CA ASP A 6 19.09 -51.18 -13.59
C ASP A 6 19.34 -49.71 -14.06
N SER A 7 18.85 -49.39 -15.26
CA SER A 7 18.95 -48.09 -15.83
C SER A 7 17.93 -47.16 -15.16
N ALA A 8 18.43 -46.08 -14.53
CA ALA A 8 17.62 -44.99 -14.02
C ALA A 8 16.72 -44.43 -15.15
N PRO A 9 15.49 -44.02 -14.83
CA PRO A 9 14.59 -43.44 -15.83
C PRO A 9 15.16 -42.07 -16.28
N ALA A 10 15.18 -41.89 -17.60
CA ALA A 10 15.58 -40.68 -18.27
C ALA A 10 14.80 -39.46 -17.74
N ALA A 11 15.51 -38.38 -17.50
CA ALA A 11 14.97 -37.08 -17.19
C ALA A 11 13.88 -36.70 -18.22
N GLY A 12 12.69 -36.41 -17.70
CA GLY A 12 11.50 -36.14 -18.51
C GLY A 12 11.73 -35.03 -19.54
N ASP A 13 11.06 -35.23 -20.66
CA ASP A 13 10.88 -34.31 -21.77
C ASP A 13 10.76 -32.86 -21.27
N GLY A 14 11.74 -32.03 -21.59
CA GLY A 14 11.75 -30.62 -21.27
C GLY A 14 10.62 -29.91 -22.03
N ALA A 15 9.46 -29.79 -21.40
CA ALA A 15 8.37 -28.99 -21.94
C ALA A 15 8.91 -27.61 -22.31
N GLN A 16 8.77 -27.23 -23.58
CA GLN A 16 9.24 -25.93 -24.06
C GLN A 16 8.62 -24.83 -23.19
N PRO A 17 9.40 -23.83 -22.78
CA PRO A 17 8.91 -22.76 -21.92
C PRO A 17 7.75 -22.03 -22.60
N THR A 18 6.63 -21.90 -21.92
CA THR A 18 5.47 -21.16 -22.43
C THR A 18 5.81 -19.69 -22.57
N GLN A 19 5.64 -19.15 -23.78
CA GLN A 19 5.98 -17.76 -24.09
C GLN A 19 4.81 -16.82 -23.91
N TYR A 20 5.06 -15.69 -23.22
CA TYR A 20 4.16 -14.57 -23.02
C TYR A 20 4.83 -13.27 -23.49
N ASP A 21 4.08 -12.21 -23.60
CA ASP A 21 4.60 -10.87 -23.81
C ASP A 21 4.96 -10.22 -22.47
N VAL A 22 4.14 -10.50 -21.44
CA VAL A 22 4.36 -10.02 -20.09
C VAL A 22 4.10 -11.15 -19.08
N VAL A 23 5.03 -11.34 -18.15
CA VAL A 23 4.85 -12.22 -16.98
C VAL A 23 4.91 -11.38 -15.71
N ILE A 24 3.89 -11.47 -14.87
CA ILE A 24 3.77 -10.74 -13.62
C ILE A 24 3.76 -11.74 -12.46
N ALA A 25 4.75 -11.69 -11.60
CA ALA A 25 4.86 -12.50 -10.41
C ALA A 25 4.26 -11.74 -9.21
N GLY A 26 3.12 -12.18 -8.71
CA GLY A 26 2.34 -11.58 -7.63
C GLY A 26 1.12 -10.81 -8.13
N ALA A 27 -0.08 -11.27 -7.72
CA ALA A 27 -1.35 -10.67 -8.06
C ALA A 27 -1.91 -9.75 -6.95
N GLY A 28 -1.02 -9.07 -6.20
CA GLY A 28 -1.39 -8.00 -5.28
C GLY A 28 -1.75 -6.72 -6.01
N LEU A 29 -1.87 -5.58 -5.29
CA LEU A 29 -2.31 -4.30 -5.85
C LEU A 29 -1.54 -3.90 -7.12
N HIS A 30 -0.18 -3.88 -7.07
CA HIS A 30 0.62 -3.44 -8.21
C HIS A 30 0.49 -4.40 -9.39
N GLY A 31 0.68 -5.70 -9.16
CA GLY A 31 0.59 -6.70 -10.23
C GLY A 31 -0.81 -6.77 -10.83
N GLY A 32 -1.83 -6.73 -10.00
CA GLY A 32 -3.23 -6.74 -10.42
C GLY A 32 -3.62 -5.53 -11.27
N LEU A 33 -3.32 -4.30 -10.80
CA LEU A 33 -3.64 -3.09 -11.56
C LEU A 33 -2.86 -3.00 -12.87
N ILE A 34 -1.58 -3.41 -12.89
CA ILE A 34 -0.79 -3.47 -14.13
C ILE A 34 -1.40 -4.47 -15.11
N ALA A 35 -1.80 -5.65 -14.65
CA ALA A 35 -2.43 -6.65 -15.51
C ALA A 35 -3.73 -6.13 -16.13
N LEU A 36 -4.62 -5.54 -15.32
CA LEU A 36 -5.87 -4.94 -15.80
C LEU A 36 -5.63 -3.86 -16.85
N ALA A 37 -4.69 -2.96 -16.59
CA ALA A 37 -4.36 -1.87 -17.50
C ALA A 37 -3.78 -2.36 -18.83
N LEU A 38 -2.90 -3.36 -18.79
CA LEU A 38 -2.32 -3.98 -19.98
C LEU A 38 -3.36 -4.69 -20.85
N LEU A 39 -4.24 -5.50 -20.23
CA LEU A 39 -5.29 -6.26 -20.92
C LEU A 39 -6.36 -5.35 -21.55
N GLU A 40 -6.58 -4.16 -20.96
CA GLU A 40 -7.47 -3.16 -21.54
C GLU A 40 -6.81 -2.43 -22.73
N ALA A 41 -5.54 -2.05 -22.57
CA ALA A 41 -4.82 -1.29 -23.60
C ALA A 41 -4.50 -2.13 -24.86
N GLU A 42 -4.19 -3.41 -24.67
CA GLU A 42 -3.82 -4.32 -25.76
C GLU A 42 -4.49 -5.69 -25.53
N PRO A 43 -5.75 -5.88 -25.96
CA PRO A 43 -6.52 -7.10 -25.67
C PRO A 43 -5.91 -8.40 -26.21
N ALA A 44 -5.05 -8.33 -27.24
CA ALA A 44 -4.34 -9.46 -27.82
C ALA A 44 -3.04 -9.81 -27.08
N LEU A 45 -2.65 -9.02 -26.08
CA LEU A 45 -1.41 -9.21 -25.34
C LEU A 45 -1.44 -10.54 -24.57
N ARG A 46 -0.36 -11.31 -24.68
CA ARG A 46 -0.19 -12.56 -23.93
C ARG A 46 0.35 -12.25 -22.54
N VAL A 47 -0.52 -12.31 -21.54
CA VAL A 47 -0.19 -11.97 -20.14
C VAL A 47 -0.35 -13.19 -19.24
N ALA A 48 0.69 -13.48 -18.44
CA ALA A 48 0.57 -14.41 -17.31
C ALA A 48 0.67 -13.61 -15.99
N LEU A 49 -0.34 -13.73 -15.14
CA LEU A 49 -0.36 -13.20 -13.77
C LEU A 49 -0.35 -14.37 -12.80
N ILE A 50 0.68 -14.45 -11.94
CA ILE A 50 0.91 -15.60 -11.07
C ILE A 50 0.74 -15.17 -9.60
N GLU A 51 0.00 -15.94 -8.82
CA GLU A 51 -0.23 -15.73 -7.40
C GLU A 51 0.02 -17.03 -6.62
N SER A 52 0.76 -16.93 -5.53
CA SER A 52 1.07 -18.06 -4.65
C SER A 52 -0.13 -18.53 -3.84
N ALA A 53 -1.00 -17.61 -3.44
CA ALA A 53 -2.24 -17.92 -2.74
C ALA A 53 -3.30 -18.47 -3.72
N GLY A 54 -4.28 -19.19 -3.20
CA GLY A 54 -5.42 -19.69 -3.98
C GLY A 54 -6.34 -18.59 -4.53
N ARG A 55 -6.14 -17.35 -4.10
CA ARG A 55 -6.90 -16.17 -4.50
C ARG A 55 -5.98 -14.97 -4.70
N PRO A 56 -6.17 -14.15 -5.76
CA PRO A 56 -5.42 -12.92 -5.95
C PRO A 56 -5.83 -11.82 -4.95
N ALA A 57 -5.04 -10.76 -4.90
CA ALA A 57 -5.24 -9.54 -4.13
C ALA A 57 -5.07 -9.65 -2.60
N GLY A 58 -4.83 -10.84 -2.05
CA GLY A 58 -4.59 -11.03 -0.62
C GLY A 58 -5.78 -10.61 0.26
N ASN A 59 -5.50 -9.93 1.38
CA ASN A 59 -6.50 -9.50 2.36
C ASN A 59 -6.19 -8.07 2.82
N HIS A 60 -6.45 -7.09 1.97
CA HIS A 60 -6.15 -5.68 2.20
C HIS A 60 -7.27 -4.77 1.70
N THR A 61 -7.26 -3.55 2.23
CA THR A 61 -8.09 -2.43 1.78
C THR A 61 -7.16 -1.30 1.33
N TRP A 62 -7.29 -0.85 0.08
CA TRP A 62 -6.47 0.21 -0.47
C TRP A 62 -7.28 1.46 -0.72
N CYS A 63 -6.83 2.55 -0.14
CA CYS A 63 -7.48 3.83 -0.32
C CYS A 63 -6.58 4.83 -1.06
N PHE A 64 -7.22 5.75 -1.76
CA PHE A 64 -6.56 6.79 -2.54
C PHE A 64 -7.53 7.95 -2.85
N HIS A 65 -7.00 9.11 -3.22
CA HIS A 65 -7.85 10.20 -3.69
C HIS A 65 -8.26 9.98 -5.14
N ARG A 66 -9.49 10.36 -5.50
CA ARG A 66 -9.93 10.26 -6.90
C ARG A 66 -8.96 10.92 -7.87
N ALA A 67 -8.35 12.01 -7.44
CA ALA A 67 -7.35 12.73 -8.19
C ALA A 67 -6.02 11.99 -8.39
N ASP A 68 -5.78 10.87 -7.70
CA ASP A 68 -4.58 10.04 -7.87
C ASP A 68 -4.68 9.15 -9.12
N VAL A 69 -5.88 8.97 -9.66
CA VAL A 69 -6.12 8.26 -10.90
C VAL A 69 -5.58 9.10 -12.06
N PRO A 70 -4.62 8.59 -12.85
CA PRO A 70 -4.15 9.29 -14.04
C PRO A 70 -5.29 9.55 -15.02
N ALA A 71 -5.29 10.70 -15.70
CA ALA A 71 -6.36 11.10 -16.60
C ALA A 71 -6.57 10.12 -17.76
N ASP A 72 -5.52 9.41 -18.15
CA ASP A 72 -5.51 8.41 -19.21
C ASP A 72 -5.71 6.96 -18.70
N ALA A 73 -5.91 6.77 -17.40
CA ALA A 73 -6.24 5.46 -16.82
C ALA A 73 -7.74 5.09 -16.98
N GLY A 74 -8.52 5.92 -17.64
CA GLY A 74 -9.98 5.96 -17.72
C GLY A 74 -10.75 4.64 -17.65
N ALA A 75 -10.70 3.81 -18.67
CA ALA A 75 -11.65 2.71 -18.83
C ALA A 75 -11.43 1.57 -17.81
N TRP A 76 -10.21 1.12 -17.59
CA TRP A 76 -9.96 0.00 -16.69
C TRP A 76 -10.19 0.35 -15.21
N VAL A 77 -9.92 1.61 -14.79
CA VAL A 77 -10.24 2.06 -13.43
C VAL A 77 -11.74 2.19 -13.21
N ALA A 78 -12.50 2.58 -14.25
CA ALA A 78 -13.95 2.68 -14.15
C ALA A 78 -14.63 1.32 -13.91
N ARG A 79 -13.98 0.21 -14.23
CA ARG A 79 -14.47 -1.15 -13.97
C ARG A 79 -14.15 -1.67 -12.57
N LEU A 80 -13.29 -0.97 -11.81
CA LEU A 80 -13.01 -1.36 -10.44
C LEU A 80 -14.22 -1.05 -9.55
N PRO A 81 -14.64 -1.98 -8.67
CA PRO A 81 -15.72 -1.76 -7.73
C PRO A 81 -15.25 -0.87 -6.57
N LEU A 82 -15.20 0.43 -6.83
CA LEU A 82 -14.74 1.43 -5.86
C LEU A 82 -15.89 1.89 -4.99
N THR A 83 -15.69 1.90 -3.67
CA THR A 83 -16.48 2.74 -2.78
C THR A 83 -15.86 4.15 -2.79
N ALA A 84 -16.70 5.19 -2.97
CA ALA A 84 -16.23 6.55 -3.11
C ALA A 84 -17.01 7.51 -2.21
N TRP A 85 -16.31 8.52 -1.71
CA TRP A 85 -16.87 9.57 -0.86
C TRP A 85 -16.42 10.95 -1.34
N PRO A 86 -17.20 12.02 -1.06
CA PRO A 86 -16.84 13.38 -1.49
C PRO A 86 -15.61 13.94 -0.75
N GLY A 87 -15.20 13.29 0.32
CA GLY A 87 -14.07 13.67 1.16
C GLY A 87 -14.02 12.82 2.41
N TYR A 88 -13.31 13.30 3.42
CA TYR A 88 -13.12 12.60 4.70
C TYR A 88 -13.00 13.59 5.87
N ARG A 89 -13.09 13.09 7.09
CA ARG A 89 -12.89 13.86 8.32
C ARG A 89 -11.55 13.50 8.97
N VAL A 90 -10.96 14.49 9.62
CA VAL A 90 -9.82 14.32 10.52
C VAL A 90 -10.10 15.02 11.84
N ALA A 91 -9.65 14.44 12.95
CA ALA A 91 -9.83 14.97 14.28
C ALA A 91 -8.55 14.82 15.12
N PHE A 92 -8.20 15.90 15.82
CA PHE A 92 -7.08 15.98 16.74
C PHE A 92 -7.53 16.77 17.98
N PRO A 93 -6.89 16.65 19.12
CA PRO A 93 -7.21 17.47 20.28
C PRO A 93 -7.26 18.98 19.95
N GLY A 94 -8.46 19.58 20.05
CA GLY A 94 -8.69 20.99 19.73
C GLY A 94 -8.67 21.37 18.25
N PHE A 95 -8.72 20.40 17.32
CA PHE A 95 -8.81 20.67 15.88
C PHE A 95 -9.51 19.54 15.15
N ALA A 96 -10.55 19.85 14.41
CA ALA A 96 -11.18 18.95 13.46
C ALA A 96 -11.38 19.64 12.12
N ARG A 97 -11.38 18.84 11.04
CA ARG A 97 -11.60 19.36 9.68
C ARG A 97 -12.27 18.32 8.81
N THR A 98 -13.23 18.77 8.01
CA THR A 98 -13.66 18.06 6.81
C THR A 98 -12.72 18.43 5.67
N VAL A 99 -12.18 17.42 5.01
CA VAL A 99 -11.26 17.54 3.88
C VAL A 99 -12.03 17.15 2.61
N ASP A 100 -12.46 18.15 1.83
CA ASP A 100 -13.25 17.95 0.62
C ASP A 100 -12.35 17.59 -0.58
N LEU A 101 -11.69 16.46 -0.45
CA LEU A 101 -10.92 15.78 -1.48
C LEU A 101 -11.56 14.41 -1.71
N PRO A 102 -12.18 14.18 -2.88
CA PRO A 102 -12.85 12.91 -3.17
C PRO A 102 -11.93 11.73 -2.92
N TYR A 103 -12.41 10.76 -2.14
CA TYR A 103 -11.65 9.65 -1.61
C TYR A 103 -12.27 8.33 -2.05
N CYS A 104 -11.46 7.36 -2.39
CA CYS A 104 -11.89 6.08 -2.92
C CYS A 104 -11.24 4.93 -2.13
N CYS A 105 -11.96 3.82 -2.07
CA CYS A 105 -11.52 2.57 -1.49
C CYS A 105 -11.70 1.43 -2.51
N LEU A 106 -10.68 0.60 -2.65
CA LEU A 106 -10.70 -0.68 -3.35
C LEU A 106 -10.38 -1.79 -2.34
N THR A 107 -11.30 -2.72 -2.18
CA THR A 107 -11.07 -3.91 -1.35
C THR A 107 -10.32 -4.98 -2.13
N SER A 108 -9.65 -5.90 -1.40
CA SER A 108 -9.02 -7.07 -2.01
C SER A 108 -10.03 -7.95 -2.75
N ASP A 109 -11.26 -8.07 -2.22
CA ASP A 109 -12.33 -8.80 -2.87
C ASP A 109 -12.68 -8.17 -4.22
N GLY A 110 -12.88 -6.86 -4.23
CA GLY A 110 -13.19 -6.14 -5.47
C GLY A 110 -12.09 -6.24 -6.52
N LEU A 111 -10.81 -6.16 -6.11
CA LEU A 111 -9.70 -6.37 -7.05
C LEU A 111 -9.63 -7.81 -7.55
N ALA A 112 -9.86 -8.79 -6.68
CA ALA A 112 -9.85 -10.20 -7.07
C ALA A 112 -10.96 -10.53 -8.07
N ASP A 113 -12.16 -9.96 -7.88
CA ASP A 113 -13.28 -10.13 -8.81
C ASP A 113 -12.97 -9.49 -10.17
N ALA A 114 -12.50 -8.24 -10.16
CA ALA A 114 -12.10 -7.55 -11.39
C ALA A 114 -11.00 -8.30 -12.17
N LEU A 115 -10.04 -8.92 -11.46
CA LEU A 115 -9.01 -9.75 -12.09
C LEU A 115 -9.60 -11.02 -12.69
N ARG A 116 -10.47 -11.74 -11.97
CA ARG A 116 -11.13 -12.95 -12.49
C ARG A 116 -11.92 -12.65 -13.76
N ASP A 117 -12.70 -11.58 -13.73
CA ASP A 117 -13.51 -11.16 -14.88
C ASP A 117 -12.63 -10.75 -16.08
N ALA A 118 -11.54 -10.02 -15.81
CA ALA A 118 -10.64 -9.57 -16.88
C ALA A 118 -9.88 -10.71 -17.56
N PHE A 119 -9.60 -11.82 -16.85
CA PHE A 119 -8.94 -12.99 -17.39
C PHE A 119 -9.89 -14.05 -17.93
N ALA A 120 -11.18 -13.98 -17.57
CA ALA A 120 -12.16 -14.96 -18.01
C ALA A 120 -12.34 -14.96 -19.54
N GLY A 121 -12.36 -16.16 -20.13
CA GLY A 121 -12.60 -16.34 -21.56
C GLY A 121 -11.49 -15.85 -22.50
N ARG A 122 -10.35 -15.37 -21.98
CA ARG A 122 -9.21 -14.93 -22.80
C ARG A 122 -8.25 -16.10 -23.05
N GLU A 123 -8.03 -16.43 -24.33
CA GLU A 123 -7.05 -17.45 -24.72
C GLU A 123 -5.60 -16.98 -24.51
N THR A 124 -5.36 -15.69 -24.67
CA THR A 124 -4.03 -15.05 -24.59
C THR A 124 -3.58 -14.74 -23.16
N ALA A 125 -4.49 -14.74 -22.19
CA ALA A 125 -4.17 -14.34 -20.81
C ALA A 125 -4.44 -15.47 -19.82
N ARG A 126 -3.56 -15.63 -18.82
CA ARG A 126 -3.66 -16.66 -17.77
C ARG A 126 -3.48 -16.04 -16.39
N LEU A 127 -4.47 -16.24 -15.53
CA LEU A 127 -4.36 -16.02 -14.09
C LEU A 127 -4.08 -17.38 -13.44
N VAL A 128 -2.87 -17.52 -12.88
CA VAL A 128 -2.42 -18.74 -12.20
C VAL A 128 -2.41 -18.47 -10.70
N THR A 129 -3.29 -19.14 -9.96
CA THR A 129 -3.36 -19.04 -8.48
C THR A 129 -2.93 -20.35 -7.82
N GLY A 130 -2.55 -20.31 -6.55
CA GLY A 130 -2.08 -21.48 -5.81
C GLY A 130 -0.71 -21.99 -6.25
N CYS A 131 0.06 -21.19 -6.99
CA CYS A 131 1.37 -21.58 -7.49
C CYS A 131 2.43 -20.51 -7.18
N ALA A 132 3.41 -20.85 -6.37
CA ALA A 132 4.48 -19.95 -6.00
C ALA A 132 5.48 -19.76 -7.15
N VAL A 133 5.95 -18.51 -7.33
CA VAL A 133 7.11 -18.23 -8.18
C VAL A 133 8.37 -18.41 -7.35
N THR A 134 9.22 -19.36 -7.73
CA THR A 134 10.47 -19.69 -7.03
C THR A 134 11.63 -18.78 -7.46
N THR A 135 11.71 -18.49 -8.76
CA THR A 135 12.78 -17.65 -9.32
C THR A 135 12.18 -16.62 -10.27
N VAL A 136 12.70 -15.38 -10.19
CA VAL A 136 12.37 -14.30 -11.12
C VAL A 136 13.66 -13.79 -11.76
N GLY A 137 13.78 -14.04 -13.06
CA GLY A 137 14.88 -13.57 -13.92
C GLY A 137 14.50 -12.35 -14.74
N ALA A 138 15.41 -11.95 -15.61
CA ALA A 138 15.24 -10.78 -16.48
C ALA A 138 14.16 -11.00 -17.56
N ASP A 139 14.01 -12.24 -18.04
CA ASP A 139 13.16 -12.67 -19.14
C ASP A 139 12.38 -13.96 -18.89
N ALA A 140 12.49 -14.52 -17.67
CA ALA A 140 11.83 -15.76 -17.29
C ALA A 140 11.49 -15.82 -15.80
N VAL A 141 10.46 -16.62 -15.47
CA VAL A 141 10.15 -17.01 -14.09
C VAL A 141 10.04 -18.53 -14.02
N ALA A 142 10.48 -19.11 -12.89
CA ALA A 142 10.25 -20.52 -12.58
C ALA A 142 9.16 -20.65 -11.52
N LEU A 143 8.26 -21.60 -11.70
CA LEU A 143 7.16 -21.90 -10.80
C LEU A 143 7.49 -23.12 -9.92
N ALA A 144 6.81 -23.22 -8.79
CA ALA A 144 7.03 -24.31 -7.84
C ALA A 144 6.60 -25.68 -8.39
N ASP A 145 5.74 -25.71 -9.41
CA ASP A 145 5.29 -26.93 -10.11
C ASP A 145 6.24 -27.36 -11.26
N GLY A 146 7.39 -26.71 -11.40
CA GLY A 146 8.41 -26.99 -12.42
C GLY A 146 8.22 -26.25 -13.75
N ARG A 147 7.09 -25.62 -14.00
CA ARG A 147 6.88 -24.81 -15.21
C ARG A 147 7.83 -23.63 -15.27
N GLN A 148 8.27 -23.29 -16.49
CA GLN A 148 9.03 -22.07 -16.77
C GLN A 148 8.25 -21.21 -17.76
N LEU A 149 8.05 -19.93 -17.42
CA LEU A 149 7.39 -18.93 -18.26
C LEU A 149 8.41 -17.91 -18.72
N ARG A 150 8.39 -17.58 -20.01
CA ARG A 150 9.31 -16.57 -20.61
C ARG A 150 8.54 -15.37 -21.12
N ALA A 151 9.11 -14.17 -20.96
CA ALA A 151 8.58 -12.94 -21.53
C ALA A 151 9.66 -11.88 -21.66
N PRO A 152 9.59 -11.01 -22.68
CA PRO A 152 10.48 -9.83 -22.79
C PRO A 152 10.27 -8.84 -21.64
N LEU A 153 9.09 -8.81 -21.01
CA LEU A 153 8.83 -8.03 -19.81
C LEU A 153 8.45 -8.95 -18.65
N VAL A 154 9.31 -9.01 -17.64
CA VAL A 154 9.03 -9.69 -16.37
C VAL A 154 8.88 -8.66 -15.26
N ILE A 155 7.77 -8.72 -14.54
CA ILE A 155 7.43 -7.83 -13.43
C ILE A 155 7.43 -8.63 -12.13
N ASP A 156 8.29 -8.24 -11.19
CA ASP A 156 8.31 -8.79 -9.83
C ASP A 156 7.44 -7.93 -8.90
N ALA A 157 6.19 -8.39 -8.70
CA ALA A 157 5.17 -7.77 -7.86
C ALA A 157 4.85 -8.61 -6.61
N ARG A 158 5.70 -9.60 -6.25
CA ARG A 158 5.44 -10.54 -5.14
C ARG A 158 5.35 -9.86 -3.76
N GLY A 159 5.58 -8.58 -3.67
CA GLY A 159 5.70 -7.90 -2.40
C GLY A 159 7.03 -8.30 -1.72
N GLY A 160 6.96 -8.79 -0.53
CA GLY A 160 8.16 -9.13 0.23
C GLY A 160 8.80 -7.87 0.83
N GLY A 161 8.92 -7.84 2.12
CA GLY A 161 9.57 -6.76 2.83
C GLY A 161 11.04 -6.68 2.45
N GLY A 162 11.34 -5.86 1.46
CA GLY A 162 12.69 -5.34 1.42
C GLY A 162 13.00 -4.84 2.83
N ARG A 163 14.18 -5.18 3.37
CA ARG A 163 14.62 -4.67 4.67
C ARG A 163 14.25 -3.19 4.73
N ALA A 164 13.28 -2.85 5.60
CA ALA A 164 13.01 -1.47 5.90
C ALA A 164 14.36 -0.89 6.32
N GLY A 165 14.89 0.07 5.58
CA GLY A 165 16.09 0.77 6.01
C GLY A 165 15.86 1.32 7.42
N ALA A 166 16.83 2.03 8.01
CA ALA A 166 16.58 2.69 9.27
C ALA A 166 15.31 3.54 9.16
N GLY A 167 14.32 3.26 10.00
CA GLY A 167 12.97 3.85 9.90
C GLY A 167 12.14 3.60 11.14
N GLY A 168 10.91 4.07 11.07
CA GLY A 168 9.79 3.67 11.90
C GLY A 168 8.82 2.77 11.12
N TYR A 169 7.68 2.54 11.72
CA TYR A 169 6.63 1.71 11.16
C TYR A 169 5.27 2.39 11.39
N GLN A 170 4.42 2.33 10.39
CA GLN A 170 2.98 2.44 10.57
C GLN A 170 2.46 1.02 10.69
N LYS A 171 1.84 0.70 11.78
CA LYS A 171 1.28 -0.62 12.04
C LYS A 171 -0.18 -0.49 12.44
N PHE A 172 -0.97 -1.42 11.97
CA PHE A 172 -2.40 -1.36 12.17
C PHE A 172 -3.03 -2.75 12.26
N LEU A 173 -4.17 -2.78 12.93
CA LEU A 173 -5.15 -3.85 12.84
C LEU A 173 -6.50 -3.21 12.57
N GLY A 174 -7.21 -3.73 11.58
CA GLY A 174 -8.55 -3.29 11.19
C GLY A 174 -9.55 -4.43 11.29
N LEU A 175 -10.71 -4.13 11.86
CA LEU A 175 -11.86 -5.02 11.87
C LEU A 175 -12.92 -4.48 10.92
N GLU A 176 -13.27 -5.27 9.95
CA GLU A 176 -14.47 -5.03 9.17
C GLU A 176 -15.65 -5.65 9.90
N VAL A 177 -16.60 -4.80 10.28
CA VAL A 177 -17.69 -5.17 11.18
C VAL A 177 -19.04 -4.88 10.56
N GLU A 178 -20.04 -5.67 10.93
CA GLU A 178 -21.45 -5.39 10.76
C GLU A 178 -22.00 -4.86 12.08
N LEU A 179 -22.70 -3.73 12.04
CA LEU A 179 -23.37 -3.10 13.16
C LEU A 179 -24.85 -3.51 13.25
N ASP A 180 -25.43 -3.44 14.44
CA ASP A 180 -26.87 -3.65 14.62
C ASP A 180 -27.71 -2.52 14.04
N ALA A 181 -27.20 -1.28 14.03
CA ALA A 181 -27.84 -0.10 13.48
C ALA A 181 -26.96 0.66 12.50
N ASP A 182 -27.51 1.65 11.80
CA ASP A 182 -26.75 2.55 10.92
C ASP A 182 -25.69 3.31 11.73
N SER A 183 -24.48 3.38 11.20
CA SER A 183 -23.35 4.10 11.80
C SER A 183 -23.51 5.62 11.83
N GLY A 184 -24.39 6.17 10.98
CA GLY A 184 -24.53 7.62 10.77
C GLY A 184 -23.35 8.29 10.05
N LEU A 185 -22.38 7.52 9.56
CA LEU A 185 -21.22 8.08 8.86
C LEU A 185 -21.52 8.26 7.35
N ASP A 186 -21.41 9.49 6.88
CA ASP A 186 -21.53 9.86 5.47
C ASP A 186 -20.18 9.82 4.71
N ARG A 187 -19.07 9.79 5.46
CA ARG A 187 -17.71 9.82 4.90
C ARG A 187 -16.69 9.21 5.86
N PRO A 188 -15.52 8.78 5.37
CA PRO A 188 -14.44 8.25 6.19
C PRO A 188 -13.97 9.21 7.30
N VAL A 189 -13.50 8.63 8.40
CA VAL A 189 -12.65 9.29 9.37
C VAL A 189 -11.22 8.82 9.09
N LEU A 190 -10.43 9.67 8.42
CA LEU A 190 -9.10 9.27 7.97
C LEU A 190 -8.08 9.24 9.11
N MET A 191 -8.26 10.10 10.10
CA MET A 191 -7.39 10.17 11.26
C MET A 191 -8.14 10.81 12.43
N ASP A 192 -8.53 10.00 13.40
CA ASP A 192 -9.04 10.44 14.68
C ASP A 192 -8.00 10.16 15.75
N ALA A 193 -7.27 11.20 16.16
CA ALA A 193 -6.27 11.14 17.22
C ALA A 193 -6.80 11.67 18.57
N CYS A 194 -8.13 11.84 18.72
CA CYS A 194 -8.78 12.25 19.95
C CYS A 194 -8.98 11.06 20.92
N LEU A 195 -7.93 10.26 21.09
CA LEU A 195 -7.88 9.13 22.02
C LEU A 195 -6.61 9.24 22.88
N PRO A 196 -6.54 8.52 24.03
CA PRO A 196 -5.35 8.55 24.87
C PRO A 196 -4.10 8.13 24.09
N GLN A 197 -3.09 8.99 24.09
CA GLN A 197 -1.81 8.74 23.47
C GLN A 197 -0.87 8.05 24.45
N GLY A 198 -0.24 6.97 24.02
CA GLY A 198 0.69 6.18 24.83
C GLY A 198 2.14 6.32 24.35
N PRO A 199 2.94 5.23 24.45
CA PRO A 199 4.33 5.21 23.98
C PRO A 199 4.45 5.24 22.46
N GLN A 200 3.34 5.24 21.73
CA GLN A 200 3.23 5.33 20.27
C GLN A 200 2.21 6.42 19.92
N PHE A 201 2.42 7.11 18.81
CA PHE A 201 1.37 7.95 18.26
C PHE A 201 0.29 7.06 17.66
N ARG A 202 -0.96 7.22 18.10
CA ARG A 202 -2.09 6.38 17.73
C ARG A 202 -3.26 7.20 17.22
N PHE A 203 -3.98 6.64 16.25
CA PHE A 203 -5.22 7.22 15.74
C PHE A 203 -6.12 6.11 15.19
N MET A 204 -7.43 6.40 15.17
CA MET A 204 -8.40 5.52 14.53
C MET A 204 -8.62 5.95 13.10
N TYR A 205 -8.78 4.95 12.23
CA TYR A 205 -9.15 5.11 10.84
C TYR A 205 -10.45 4.34 10.60
N VAL A 206 -11.47 4.99 10.00
CA VAL A 206 -12.78 4.37 9.84
C VAL A 206 -13.29 4.60 8.42
N LEU A 207 -13.71 3.52 7.76
CA LEU A 207 -14.34 3.56 6.43
C LEU A 207 -15.79 3.07 6.52
N PRO A 208 -16.79 3.88 6.19
CA PRO A 208 -18.17 3.43 6.04
C PRO A 208 -18.34 2.72 4.69
N LEU A 209 -18.18 1.40 4.67
CA LEU A 209 -18.33 0.56 3.49
C LEU A 209 -19.81 0.31 3.15
N GLY A 210 -20.70 0.63 4.05
CA GLY A 210 -22.15 0.60 3.94
C GLY A 210 -22.79 1.20 5.19
N PRO A 211 -24.13 1.39 5.23
CA PRO A 211 -24.79 2.00 6.39
C PRO A 211 -24.45 1.31 7.71
N ARG A 212 -24.47 -0.01 7.72
CA ARG A 212 -24.13 -0.85 8.89
C ARG A 212 -22.82 -1.62 8.76
N ARG A 213 -21.99 -1.30 7.76
CA ARG A 213 -20.72 -1.99 7.50
C ARG A 213 -19.57 -1.01 7.58
N LEU A 214 -18.72 -1.17 8.59
CA LEU A 214 -17.55 -0.33 8.81
C LEU A 214 -16.27 -1.16 8.76
N LEU A 215 -15.20 -0.59 8.21
CA LEU A 215 -13.83 -0.97 8.60
C LEU A 215 -13.39 0.00 9.69
N ILE A 216 -13.05 -0.51 10.87
CA ILE A 216 -12.53 0.27 12.00
C ILE A 216 -11.11 -0.21 12.27
N GLU A 217 -10.15 0.69 12.14
CA GLU A 217 -8.73 0.37 12.20
C GLU A 217 -8.04 1.16 13.32
N ASP A 218 -7.34 0.45 14.21
CA ASP A 218 -6.41 1.03 15.17
C ASP A 218 -5.04 1.10 14.52
N THR A 219 -4.55 2.31 14.30
CA THR A 219 -3.28 2.58 13.63
C THR A 219 -2.30 3.28 14.57
N ALA A 220 -1.05 2.83 14.56
CA ALA A 220 0.01 3.43 15.36
C ALA A 220 1.30 3.66 14.56
N PHE A 221 1.97 4.78 14.87
CA PHE A 221 3.34 5.02 14.42
C PHE A 221 4.31 4.65 15.53
N ALA A 222 5.20 3.71 15.25
CA ALA A 222 6.09 3.10 16.21
C ALA A 222 7.50 2.92 15.68
N ARG A 223 8.48 2.72 16.59
CA ARG A 223 9.87 2.42 16.20
C ARG A 223 10.14 0.94 16.01
N THR A 224 9.22 0.09 16.48
CA THR A 224 9.31 -1.37 16.36
C THR A 224 8.14 -1.91 15.53
N PRO A 225 8.33 -3.03 14.82
CA PRO A 225 7.30 -3.64 14.00
C PRO A 225 6.26 -4.43 14.79
N ASP A 226 6.48 -4.68 16.08
CA ASP A 226 5.64 -5.55 16.89
C ASP A 226 4.21 -5.02 16.98
N LEU A 227 3.23 -5.84 16.65
CA LEU A 227 1.80 -5.54 16.68
C LEU A 227 1.13 -6.44 17.73
N ASP A 228 0.55 -5.82 18.77
CA ASP A 228 -0.29 -6.51 19.74
C ASP A 228 -1.74 -6.50 19.24
N ALA A 229 -2.12 -7.58 18.59
CA ALA A 229 -3.46 -7.72 17.99
C ALA A 229 -4.58 -7.71 19.05
N ALA A 230 -4.34 -8.25 20.24
CA ALA A 230 -5.34 -8.26 21.30
C ALA A 230 -5.61 -6.85 21.83
N ALA A 231 -4.54 -6.07 22.05
CA ALA A 231 -4.67 -4.67 22.47
C ALA A 231 -5.34 -3.82 21.39
N CYS A 232 -5.04 -4.04 20.08
CA CYS A 232 -5.70 -3.33 18.98
C CYS A 232 -7.22 -3.63 18.95
N ARG A 233 -7.62 -4.91 19.10
CA ARG A 233 -9.05 -5.28 19.11
C ARG A 233 -9.79 -4.63 20.29
N ALA A 234 -9.16 -4.57 21.45
CA ALA A 234 -9.75 -3.90 22.63
C ALA A 234 -9.97 -2.41 22.36
N VAL A 235 -8.97 -1.72 21.80
CA VAL A 235 -9.09 -0.29 21.43
C VAL A 235 -10.19 -0.06 20.41
N ILE A 236 -10.34 -0.94 19.41
CA ILE A 236 -11.41 -0.85 18.42
C ILE A 236 -12.78 -1.02 19.08
N ALA A 237 -12.93 -1.99 20.00
CA ALA A 237 -14.18 -2.23 20.72
C ALA A 237 -14.57 -1.01 21.59
N ASP A 238 -13.61 -0.46 22.34
CA ASP A 238 -13.83 0.73 23.17
C ASP A 238 -14.21 1.95 22.31
N TYR A 239 -13.55 2.11 21.16
CA TYR A 239 -13.83 3.19 20.23
C TYR A 239 -15.23 3.08 19.61
N ALA A 240 -15.66 1.88 19.25
CA ALA A 240 -17.00 1.61 18.74
C ALA A 240 -18.06 1.87 19.83
N ALA A 241 -17.85 1.34 21.04
CA ALA A 241 -18.75 1.53 22.17
C ALA A 241 -18.94 3.02 22.51
N ALA A 242 -17.85 3.80 22.54
CA ALA A 242 -17.90 5.24 22.80
C ALA A 242 -18.70 6.04 21.76
N ARG A 243 -19.00 5.45 20.58
CA ARG A 243 -19.84 6.02 19.52
C ARG A 243 -21.23 5.42 19.44
N GLY A 244 -21.58 4.53 20.36
CA GLY A 244 -22.84 3.80 20.33
C GLY A 244 -22.95 2.81 19.16
N TRP A 245 -21.83 2.37 18.62
CA TRP A 245 -21.80 1.36 17.56
C TRP A 245 -21.77 -0.02 18.17
N GLU A 246 -22.88 -0.70 18.16
CA GLU A 246 -22.99 -2.09 18.61
C GLU A 246 -22.54 -3.02 17.49
N ILE A 247 -21.41 -3.69 17.72
CA ILE A 247 -20.83 -4.64 16.74
C ILE A 247 -21.59 -5.96 16.84
N ARG A 248 -22.38 -6.27 15.82
CA ARG A 248 -23.09 -7.53 15.70
C ARG A 248 -22.16 -8.70 15.41
N ARG A 249 -21.23 -8.51 14.47
CA ARG A 249 -20.22 -9.50 14.10
C ARG A 249 -19.02 -8.87 13.40
N VAL A 250 -17.88 -9.55 13.52
CA VAL A 250 -16.68 -9.26 12.73
C VAL A 250 -16.77 -10.07 11.44
N LEU A 251 -16.68 -9.37 10.29
CA LEU A 251 -16.74 -9.97 8.95
C LEU A 251 -15.35 -10.37 8.47
N ARG A 252 -14.34 -9.55 8.75
CA ARG A 252 -12.96 -9.71 8.31
C ARG A 252 -12.02 -8.99 9.26
N GLU A 253 -10.84 -9.53 9.44
CA GLU A 253 -9.73 -8.85 10.10
C GLU A 253 -8.58 -8.67 9.12
N GLU A 254 -8.00 -7.48 9.08
CA GLU A 254 -6.77 -7.21 8.34
C GLU A 254 -5.73 -6.56 9.25
N SER A 255 -4.47 -6.75 8.94
CA SER A 255 -3.38 -6.12 9.67
C SER A 255 -2.19 -5.85 8.75
N GLY A 256 -1.38 -4.90 9.14
CA GLY A 256 -0.19 -4.56 8.38
C GLY A 256 0.86 -3.85 9.20
N VAL A 257 2.11 -4.03 8.77
CA VAL A 257 3.27 -3.33 9.31
C VAL A 257 4.01 -2.70 8.14
N LEU A 258 3.76 -1.42 7.93
CA LEU A 258 4.26 -0.66 6.79
C LEU A 258 5.55 0.06 7.17
N PRO A 259 6.64 -0.08 6.40
CA PRO A 259 7.87 0.62 6.70
C PRO A 259 7.72 2.13 6.44
N MET A 260 8.16 2.94 7.40
CA MET A 260 8.29 4.39 7.30
C MET A 260 9.77 4.77 7.37
N PRO A 261 10.53 4.56 6.30
CA PRO A 261 11.96 4.75 6.34
C PRO A 261 12.33 6.24 6.41
N TRP A 262 13.40 6.59 7.10
CA TRP A 262 14.08 7.88 6.94
C TRP A 262 15.46 7.72 6.27
N ARG A 263 15.92 6.48 6.05
CA ARG A 263 17.09 6.12 5.23
C ARG A 263 16.74 4.92 4.36
N ARG A 264 16.63 5.15 3.06
CA ARG A 264 16.44 4.09 2.07
C ARG A 264 16.94 4.55 0.70
N THR A 265 17.70 3.70 0.04
CA THR A 265 18.02 3.88 -1.37
C THR A 265 16.98 3.16 -2.21
N LEU A 266 16.37 3.87 -3.16
CA LEU A 266 15.45 3.25 -4.09
C LEU A 266 16.22 2.49 -5.17
N PRO A 267 15.83 1.23 -5.46
CA PRO A 267 16.38 0.51 -6.58
C PRO A 267 15.99 1.23 -7.89
N ARG A 268 16.91 1.24 -8.86
CA ARG A 268 16.55 1.69 -10.20
C ARG A 268 15.67 0.65 -10.89
N PRO A 269 14.73 1.08 -11.77
CA PRO A 269 14.05 0.16 -12.63
C PRO A 269 15.05 -0.67 -13.46
N GLY A 270 14.79 -1.95 -13.58
CA GLY A 270 15.66 -2.89 -14.27
C GLY A 270 14.87 -4.09 -14.78
N ARG A 271 15.56 -5.12 -15.17
CA ARG A 271 14.99 -6.42 -15.55
C ARG A 271 15.40 -7.47 -14.55
N PRO A 272 14.46 -8.11 -13.83
CA PRO A 272 13.00 -7.86 -13.85
C PRO A 272 12.63 -6.47 -13.31
N LEU A 273 11.47 -5.94 -13.71
CA LEU A 273 10.91 -4.72 -13.14
C LEU A 273 10.31 -5.02 -11.77
N ARG A 274 10.96 -4.56 -10.71
CA ARG A 274 10.43 -4.68 -9.35
C ARG A 274 9.45 -3.57 -9.05
N VAL A 275 8.25 -3.93 -8.57
CA VAL A 275 7.19 -3.00 -8.20
C VAL A 275 6.78 -3.15 -6.73
N GLY A 276 5.81 -2.35 -6.28
CA GLY A 276 5.38 -2.37 -4.88
C GLY A 276 6.45 -1.91 -3.89
N TYR A 277 6.36 -2.36 -2.66
CA TYR A 277 7.29 -1.98 -1.59
C TYR A 277 8.73 -2.42 -1.89
N ALA A 278 8.92 -3.59 -2.51
CA ALA A 278 10.24 -4.08 -2.90
C ALA A 278 10.92 -3.17 -3.93
N GLY A 279 10.16 -2.65 -4.90
CA GLY A 279 10.60 -1.68 -5.90
C GLY A 279 10.67 -0.24 -5.38
N GLY A 280 10.17 0.03 -4.18
CA GLY A 280 10.10 1.37 -3.60
C GLY A 280 8.97 2.23 -4.14
N TRP A 281 7.96 1.63 -4.77
CA TRP A 281 6.81 2.31 -5.35
C TRP A 281 5.68 2.45 -4.32
N PHE A 282 5.90 3.31 -3.32
CA PHE A 282 4.95 3.66 -2.28
C PHE A 282 5.27 5.04 -1.71
N HIS A 283 4.34 5.63 -0.97
CA HIS A 283 4.53 6.90 -0.28
C HIS A 283 5.22 6.66 1.07
N PRO A 284 6.48 7.09 1.28
CA PRO A 284 7.24 6.69 2.46
C PRO A 284 6.70 7.27 3.78
N ALA A 285 5.96 8.39 3.74
CA ALA A 285 5.44 9.05 4.93
C ALA A 285 3.97 8.72 5.26
N THR A 286 3.28 7.96 4.41
CA THR A 286 1.89 7.54 4.64
C THR A 286 1.68 6.05 4.48
N GLY A 287 2.66 5.33 3.91
CA GLY A 287 2.50 3.92 3.55
C GLY A 287 1.62 3.66 2.33
N TYR A 288 0.96 4.67 1.76
CA TYR A 288 0.08 4.47 0.61
C TYR A 288 0.85 4.00 -0.62
N SER A 289 0.35 2.96 -1.28
CA SER A 289 0.93 2.42 -2.51
C SER A 289 0.02 2.56 -3.72
N ALA A 290 -1.28 2.77 -3.53
CA ALA A 290 -2.25 2.86 -4.61
C ALA A 290 -1.95 3.97 -5.65
N PRO A 291 -1.57 5.21 -5.27
CA PRO A 291 -1.19 6.22 -6.26
C PRO A 291 -0.02 5.81 -7.15
N CYS A 292 0.98 5.11 -6.56
CA CYS A 292 2.13 4.61 -7.33
C CYS A 292 1.73 3.45 -8.25
N ALA A 293 0.85 2.55 -7.78
CA ALA A 293 0.36 1.41 -8.56
C ALA A 293 -0.46 1.89 -9.76
N LEU A 294 -1.38 2.84 -9.55
CA LEU A 294 -2.18 3.47 -10.61
C LEU A 294 -1.28 4.16 -11.65
N GLY A 295 -0.30 4.93 -11.19
CA GLY A 295 0.63 5.62 -12.07
C GLY A 295 1.50 4.69 -12.91
N LEU A 296 2.01 3.60 -12.32
CA LEU A 296 2.79 2.58 -13.05
C LEU A 296 1.92 1.78 -14.02
N ALA A 297 0.71 1.40 -13.62
CA ALA A 297 -0.22 0.68 -14.46
C ALA A 297 -0.56 1.50 -15.72
N ALA A 298 -0.91 2.78 -15.58
CA ALA A 298 -1.18 3.66 -16.70
C ALA A 298 0.07 3.89 -17.59
N LEU A 299 1.26 4.00 -16.99
CA LEU A 299 2.52 4.14 -17.73
C LEU A 299 2.78 2.92 -18.61
N LEU A 300 2.67 1.72 -18.05
CA LEU A 300 2.91 0.46 -18.75
C LEU A 300 1.82 0.16 -19.79
N ALA A 301 0.58 0.52 -19.54
CA ALA A 301 -0.52 0.40 -20.49
C ALA A 301 -0.25 1.21 -21.78
N ARG A 302 0.39 2.38 -21.66
CA ARG A 302 0.76 3.21 -22.83
C ARG A 302 1.92 2.66 -23.62
N ASP A 303 2.89 2.10 -22.92
CA ASP A 303 4.14 1.62 -23.54
C ASP A 303 4.77 0.51 -22.69
N TRP A 304 4.22 -0.70 -22.76
CA TRP A 304 4.76 -1.84 -22.05
C TRP A 304 6.09 -2.37 -22.64
N ARG A 305 6.29 -2.14 -23.93
CA ARG A 305 7.57 -2.45 -24.59
C ARG A 305 8.65 -1.48 -24.13
N GLY A 306 8.26 -0.39 -23.57
CA GLY A 306 8.88 0.60 -22.76
C GLY A 306 10.18 1.19 -23.27
N SER A 307 10.21 2.45 -23.65
CA SER A 307 11.48 3.12 -23.63
C SER A 307 11.97 3.15 -22.18
N ALA A 308 13.12 2.54 -21.90
CA ALA A 308 13.78 2.63 -20.60
C ALA A 308 13.85 4.10 -20.09
N ALA A 309 13.86 5.05 -21.02
CA ALA A 309 13.86 6.48 -20.77
C ALA A 309 12.59 6.98 -20.09
N VAL A 310 11.40 6.51 -20.51
CA VAL A 310 10.12 6.94 -19.93
C VAL A 310 9.99 6.42 -18.49
N LEU A 311 10.32 5.16 -18.25
CA LEU A 311 10.31 4.56 -16.93
C LEU A 311 11.36 5.20 -16.00
N GLU A 312 12.55 5.50 -16.52
CA GLU A 312 13.60 6.21 -15.78
C GLU A 312 13.18 7.65 -15.43
N ALA A 313 12.52 8.36 -16.33
CA ALA A 313 12.00 9.72 -16.06
C ALA A 313 10.93 9.69 -14.96
N HIS A 314 10.01 8.71 -15.00
CA HIS A 314 9.00 8.51 -13.99
C HIS A 314 9.64 8.18 -12.63
N TRP A 315 10.62 7.27 -12.61
CA TRP A 315 11.37 6.90 -11.41
C TRP A 315 12.14 8.10 -10.81
N ARG A 316 12.79 8.94 -11.64
CA ARG A 316 13.50 10.13 -11.14
C ARG A 316 12.56 11.11 -10.45
N ARG A 317 11.35 11.32 -11.01
CA ARG A 317 10.30 12.15 -10.40
C ARG A 317 9.87 11.55 -9.05
N HIS A 318 9.53 10.25 -9.04
CA HIS A 318 9.17 9.52 -7.83
C HIS A 318 10.26 9.61 -6.76
N ARG A 319 11.52 9.36 -7.13
CA ARG A 319 12.66 9.43 -6.20
C ARG A 319 12.82 10.79 -5.53
N ARG A 320 12.57 11.90 -6.24
CA ARG A 320 12.61 13.25 -5.65
C ARG A 320 11.57 13.39 -4.55
N GLN A 321 10.33 12.99 -4.81
CA GLN A 321 9.23 13.03 -3.85
C GLN A 321 9.46 12.06 -2.68
N PHE A 322 9.98 10.88 -2.97
CA PHE A 322 10.32 9.89 -1.96
C PHE A 322 11.34 10.44 -0.95
N ARG A 323 12.34 11.18 -1.40
CA ARG A 323 13.32 11.85 -0.51
C ARG A 323 12.68 12.85 0.45
N LEU A 324 11.68 13.61 -0.02
CA LEU A 324 10.90 14.47 0.86
C LEU A 324 10.22 13.67 1.97
N GLY A 325 9.58 12.56 1.62
CA GLY A 325 8.96 11.67 2.61
C GLY A 325 9.96 11.05 3.59
N LEU A 326 11.20 10.71 3.15
CA LEU A 326 12.26 10.29 4.08
C LEU A 326 12.60 11.38 5.10
N LEU A 327 12.72 12.62 4.66
CA LEU A 327 12.97 13.76 5.54
C LEU A 327 11.82 13.96 6.53
N LEU A 328 10.57 13.90 6.07
CA LEU A 328 9.40 14.04 6.93
C LEU A 328 9.32 12.94 7.99
N ASN A 329 9.63 11.70 7.61
CA ASN A 329 9.72 10.60 8.59
C ASN A 329 10.83 10.85 9.61
N TRP A 330 12.00 11.29 9.17
CA TRP A 330 13.07 11.65 10.09
C TRP A 330 12.62 12.74 11.08
N LEU A 331 11.99 13.81 10.59
CA LEU A 331 11.45 14.88 11.44
C LEU A 331 10.39 14.36 12.41
N ALA A 332 9.45 13.50 11.95
CA ALA A 332 8.39 12.97 12.77
C ALA A 332 8.94 12.04 13.87
N PHE A 333 9.69 11.02 13.51
CA PHE A 333 10.15 10.00 14.47
C PHE A 333 11.33 10.42 15.33
N ARG A 334 12.08 11.44 14.93
CA ARG A 334 13.26 11.94 15.66
C ARG A 334 13.02 13.29 16.30
N GLY A 335 12.05 14.06 15.82
CA GLY A 335 11.74 15.40 16.31
C GLY A 335 10.66 15.42 17.40
N PHE A 336 9.80 14.43 17.47
CA PHE A 336 8.69 14.40 18.44
C PHE A 336 8.82 13.24 19.41
N ARG A 337 8.36 13.46 20.63
CA ARG A 337 7.88 12.39 21.49
C ARG A 337 6.59 11.84 20.86
N PRO A 338 6.31 10.51 20.97
CA PRO A 338 5.13 9.92 20.34
C PRO A 338 3.81 10.58 20.73
N ASP A 339 3.64 10.91 22.02
CA ASP A 339 2.44 11.55 22.57
C ASP A 339 2.18 12.98 22.06
N LEU A 340 3.16 13.61 21.41
CA LEU A 340 3.08 14.96 20.84
C LEU A 340 3.10 14.97 19.29
N MET A 341 3.29 13.81 18.67
CA MET A 341 3.44 13.72 17.21
C MET A 341 2.17 14.16 16.46
N TRP A 342 0.99 14.01 17.06
CA TRP A 342 -0.27 14.46 16.47
C TRP A 342 -0.28 15.94 16.10
N HIS A 343 0.51 16.79 16.77
CA HIS A 343 0.63 18.20 16.43
C HIS A 343 1.19 18.43 15.01
N ALA A 344 2.06 17.54 14.52
CA ALA A 344 2.57 17.60 13.16
C ALA A 344 1.46 17.33 12.15
N PHE A 345 0.61 16.33 12.41
CA PHE A 345 -0.53 15.98 11.54
C PHE A 345 -1.62 17.06 11.61
N ALA A 346 -1.96 17.57 12.79
CA ALA A 346 -2.90 18.67 12.93
C ALA A 346 -2.43 19.92 12.16
N ARG A 347 -1.11 20.23 12.15
CA ARG A 347 -0.56 21.30 11.32
C ARG A 347 -0.67 20.98 9.82
N PHE A 348 -0.35 19.75 9.41
CA PHE A 348 -0.46 19.30 8.02
C PHE A 348 -1.89 19.48 7.49
N TYR A 349 -2.89 19.06 8.25
CA TYR A 349 -4.29 19.19 7.84
C TYR A 349 -4.85 20.63 7.90
N ARG A 350 -4.09 21.63 8.34
CA ARG A 350 -4.42 23.06 8.16
C ARG A 350 -3.95 23.62 6.82
N LEU A 351 -3.16 22.87 6.06
CA LEU A 351 -2.67 23.32 4.75
C LEU A 351 -3.82 23.41 3.72
N PRO A 352 -3.60 24.15 2.59
CA PRO A 352 -4.55 24.16 1.48
C PRO A 352 -4.82 22.75 0.93
N LEU A 353 -6.07 22.49 0.53
CA LEU A 353 -6.50 21.19 -0.03
C LEU A 353 -5.61 20.72 -1.18
N ALA A 354 -5.25 21.65 -2.08
CA ALA A 354 -4.37 21.35 -3.20
C ALA A 354 -2.97 20.88 -2.76
N THR A 355 -2.44 21.40 -1.64
CA THR A 355 -1.16 20.95 -1.06
C THR A 355 -1.31 19.56 -0.47
N ILE A 356 -2.40 19.30 0.28
CA ILE A 356 -2.71 17.99 0.86
C ILE A 356 -2.82 16.95 -0.26
N GLY A 357 -3.62 17.22 -1.30
CA GLY A 357 -3.81 16.29 -2.43
C GLY A 357 -2.51 15.99 -3.18
N ARG A 358 -1.68 17.01 -3.47
CA ARG A 358 -0.38 16.79 -4.12
C ARG A 358 0.61 16.02 -3.24
N PHE A 359 0.54 16.20 -1.93
CA PHE A 359 1.36 15.44 -0.99
C PHE A 359 1.05 13.94 -1.08
N TYR A 360 -0.22 13.55 -0.96
CA TYR A 360 -0.61 12.14 -1.06
C TYR A 360 -0.27 11.51 -2.41
N ARG A 361 -0.32 12.30 -3.48
CA ARG A 361 0.01 11.87 -4.86
C ARG A 361 1.53 11.83 -5.13
N LEU A 362 2.39 12.21 -4.20
CA LEU A 362 3.84 12.36 -4.44
C LEU A 362 4.14 13.37 -5.58
N GLN A 363 3.46 14.50 -5.57
CA GLN A 363 3.57 15.57 -6.59
C GLN A 363 3.73 16.96 -5.96
N CYS A 364 4.36 17.05 -4.78
CA CYS A 364 4.62 18.31 -4.13
C CYS A 364 5.44 19.24 -5.03
N SER A 365 4.96 20.48 -5.20
CA SER A 365 5.71 21.58 -5.79
C SER A 365 6.72 22.16 -4.79
N CYS A 366 7.62 23.01 -5.24
CA CYS A 366 8.54 23.72 -4.33
C CYS A 366 7.77 24.55 -3.26
N LEU A 367 6.64 25.15 -3.66
CA LEU A 367 5.78 25.87 -2.73
C LEU A 367 5.13 24.96 -1.69
N ASP A 368 4.73 23.73 -2.08
CA ASP A 368 4.20 22.76 -1.12
C ASP A 368 5.27 22.29 -0.15
N VAL A 369 6.50 22.05 -0.63
CA VAL A 369 7.64 21.73 0.23
C VAL A 369 7.91 22.86 1.22
N ALA A 370 7.87 24.11 0.75
CA ALA A 370 8.01 25.27 1.61
C ALA A 370 6.90 25.32 2.69
N ARG A 371 5.63 25.10 2.33
CA ARG A 371 4.50 25.05 3.28
C ARG A 371 4.62 23.92 4.30
N LEU A 372 5.17 22.78 3.90
CA LEU A 372 5.38 21.63 4.79
C LEU A 372 6.49 21.90 5.81
N LEU A 373 7.59 22.54 5.38
CA LEU A 373 8.83 22.64 6.16
C LEU A 373 9.06 23.99 6.83
N LEU A 374 8.54 25.10 6.25
CA LEU A 374 8.77 26.44 6.74
C LEU A 374 7.65 26.94 7.69
N GLY A 375 7.94 28.00 8.43
CA GLY A 375 7.05 28.61 9.39
C GLY A 375 7.29 28.10 10.82
N ARG A 376 6.38 28.48 11.74
CA ARG A 376 6.51 28.10 13.15
C ARG A 376 6.44 26.58 13.31
N PRO A 377 7.43 25.95 13.96
CA PRO A 377 7.39 24.52 14.22
C PRO A 377 6.13 24.10 14.99
N PRO A 378 5.58 22.89 14.76
CA PRO A 378 4.47 22.38 15.56
C PRO A 378 4.88 22.27 17.05
N ARG A 379 3.89 22.40 17.95
CA ARG A 379 4.13 22.18 19.39
C ARG A 379 4.74 20.79 19.60
N GLY A 380 5.72 20.70 20.50
CA GLY A 380 6.43 19.46 20.80
C GLY A 380 7.53 19.09 19.81
N PHE A 381 7.76 19.85 18.74
CA PHE A 381 8.93 19.63 17.90
C PHE A 381 10.23 19.87 18.71
N GLY A 382 11.18 18.98 18.58
CA GLY A 382 12.40 18.96 19.43
C GLY A 382 12.23 18.18 20.74
N SER A 383 11.02 17.85 21.18
CA SER A 383 10.78 17.19 22.47
C SER A 383 11.50 15.83 22.61
N ALA A 384 11.73 15.13 21.49
CA ALA A 384 12.51 13.89 21.51
C ALA A 384 14.01 14.11 21.70
N TRP A 385 14.52 15.33 21.47
CA TRP A 385 15.94 15.66 21.66
C TRP A 385 16.25 16.07 23.11
N TRP A 386 15.35 16.78 23.74
CA TRP A 386 15.52 17.30 25.10
C TRP A 386 15.16 16.30 26.19
N GLY A 387 14.39 15.25 25.86
CA GLY A 387 13.94 14.25 26.82
C GLY A 387 14.97 13.17 27.20
N ARG A 388 16.18 13.19 26.62
CA ARG A 388 17.20 12.16 26.89
C ARG A 388 18.04 12.41 28.15
N ASP A 389 17.97 13.58 28.78
CA ASP A 389 18.84 13.99 29.90
C ASP A 389 18.20 13.99 31.29
N ARG A 390 16.95 13.54 31.43
CA ARG A 390 16.40 13.29 32.78
C ARG A 390 16.48 11.81 33.12
N ARG A 391 17.68 11.25 33.22
CA ARG A 391 17.90 10.14 34.15
C ARG A 391 17.62 10.66 35.54
N VAL A 392 16.59 10.09 36.14
CA VAL A 392 16.27 10.24 37.57
C VAL A 392 17.56 10.02 38.35
N ARG A 393 18.13 11.08 38.91
CA ARG A 393 19.07 10.93 40.01
C ARG A 393 18.22 10.46 41.17
N THR A 394 18.23 9.16 41.42
CA THR A 394 17.81 8.61 42.70
C THR A 394 18.78 9.17 43.73
N CYS A 395 18.29 10.08 44.57
CA CYS A 395 18.96 10.40 45.80
C CYS A 395 18.95 9.15 46.67
N SER A 396 20.15 8.66 46.95
CA SER A 396 20.44 7.75 48.07
C SER A 396 20.25 8.45 49.39
#